data_b9cd605d8cd7e51d6b60908190a74cae
#
_entry.id   b9cd605d8cd7e51d6b60908190a74cae
#
_cell.length_a   1.000
_cell.length_b   1.000
_cell.length_c   1.000
_cell.angle_alpha   90.00
_cell.angle_beta   90.00
_cell.angle_gamma   90.00
#
_symmetry.space_group_name_H-M   'P 1'
#
loop_
_entity.id
_entity.type
_entity.pdbx_description
1 polymer ?
#
loop_
_entity_poly.entity_id
_entity_poly.type
_entity_poly.pdbx_seq_one_letter_code
_entity_poly.pdbx_strand_id
1 'polypeptide(L)'
;MTDFLAPQHYLPHEAPMCLLESVVAVEQESAHCRVTVSNPGVLAPFLDAEGNLPGWFAIELIAQTVGVWSGWHAKKNGEEESLVGMLLGGRGIRCQAGVFPQGALLECHVTLLMRDEKIGSFEGQILADGNVLASGRVNTYQPDNNELKQLF
;
A
#
# COMPACT_ATOMS: atom_id res chain seq x y z
N MET A 1 12.18 -19.98 -5.07
CA MET A 1 11.69 -18.63 -5.39
C MET A 1 10.20 -18.58 -5.10
N THR A 2 9.78 -17.63 -4.32
CA THR A 2 8.37 -17.50 -3.99
C THR A 2 7.67 -16.63 -5.03
N ASP A 3 6.69 -17.21 -5.70
CA ASP A 3 5.90 -16.45 -6.65
C ASP A 3 4.73 -15.78 -5.92
N PHE A 4 4.59 -14.49 -6.10
CA PHE A 4 3.49 -13.73 -5.54
C PHE A 4 2.41 -13.52 -6.59
N LEU A 5 1.16 -13.52 -6.15
CA LEU A 5 0.05 -13.15 -7.00
C LEU A 5 0.11 -11.63 -7.26
N ALA A 6 -0.64 -11.17 -8.26
CA ALA A 6 -0.77 -9.74 -8.49
C ALA A 6 -1.40 -9.06 -7.26
N PRO A 7 -1.07 -7.77 -7.01
CA PRO A 7 -1.54 -7.09 -5.79
C PRO A 7 -3.04 -7.13 -5.57
N GLN A 8 -3.85 -7.10 -6.64
CA GLN A 8 -5.31 -7.12 -6.51
C GLN A 8 -5.85 -8.38 -5.83
N HIS A 9 -5.08 -9.47 -5.81
CA HIS A 9 -5.50 -10.70 -5.13
C HIS A 9 -5.37 -10.61 -3.60
N TYR A 10 -4.68 -9.60 -3.10
CA TYR A 10 -4.48 -9.38 -1.66
C TYR A 10 -5.26 -8.19 -1.13
N LEU A 11 -5.82 -7.37 -2.04
CA LEU A 11 -6.49 -6.12 -1.70
C LEU A 11 -8.00 -6.25 -1.92
N PRO A 12 -8.80 -5.52 -1.12
CA PRO A 12 -10.23 -5.38 -1.42
C PRO A 12 -10.50 -4.46 -2.60
N HIS A 13 -9.48 -3.75 -3.07
CA HIS A 13 -9.60 -2.79 -4.16
C HIS A 13 -9.75 -3.51 -5.50
N GLU A 14 -10.61 -2.98 -6.35
CA GLU A 14 -10.75 -3.43 -7.73
C GLU A 14 -10.19 -2.36 -8.68
N ALA A 15 -9.83 -2.79 -9.89
CA ALA A 15 -9.39 -1.84 -10.91
C ALA A 15 -10.52 -0.82 -11.18
N PRO A 16 -10.24 0.50 -11.32
CA PRO A 16 -8.90 1.09 -11.43
C PRO A 16 -8.28 1.51 -10.10
N MET A 17 -8.84 1.10 -8.96
CA MET A 17 -8.41 1.58 -7.65
C MET A 17 -7.22 0.82 -7.08
N CYS A 18 -6.77 -0.26 -7.71
CA CYS A 18 -5.53 -0.92 -7.32
C CYS A 18 -4.35 -0.21 -7.99
N LEU A 19 -3.54 0.47 -7.20
CA LEU A 19 -2.45 1.32 -7.68
C LEU A 19 -1.11 0.62 -7.79
N LEU A 20 -1.01 -0.64 -7.39
CA LEU A 20 0.23 -1.39 -7.39
C LEU A 20 0.27 -2.36 -8.57
N GLU A 21 1.45 -2.52 -9.21
CA GLU A 21 1.61 -3.41 -10.35
C GLU A 21 2.11 -4.80 -9.96
N SER A 22 3.01 -4.88 -8.98
CA SER A 22 3.59 -6.15 -8.60
C SER A 22 3.94 -6.20 -7.12
N VAL A 23 3.93 -7.42 -6.58
CA VAL A 23 4.39 -7.72 -5.22
C VAL A 23 5.78 -8.33 -5.36
N VAL A 24 6.77 -7.69 -4.75
CA VAL A 24 8.18 -8.11 -4.84
C VAL A 24 8.51 -9.06 -3.70
N ALA A 25 8.11 -8.72 -2.48
CA ALA A 25 8.39 -9.53 -1.31
C ALA A 25 7.37 -9.24 -0.20
N VAL A 26 7.01 -10.26 0.54
CA VAL A 26 6.26 -10.13 1.78
C VAL A 26 6.95 -10.97 2.82
N GLU A 27 7.28 -10.37 3.95
CA GLU A 27 7.91 -11.04 5.06
C GLU A 27 7.01 -10.91 6.29
N GLN A 28 7.47 -11.43 7.43
CA GLN A 28 6.66 -11.43 8.63
C GLN A 28 6.27 -10.01 9.08
N GLU A 29 7.18 -9.06 8.92
CA GLU A 29 6.97 -7.68 9.40
C GLU A 29 7.15 -6.63 8.31
N SER A 30 7.18 -7.04 7.04
CA SER A 30 7.41 -6.08 5.96
C SER A 30 6.78 -6.54 4.66
N ALA A 31 6.60 -5.58 3.75
CA ALA A 31 6.20 -5.84 2.38
C ALA A 31 6.84 -4.85 1.44
N HIS A 32 7.06 -5.29 0.20
CA HIS A 32 7.64 -4.48 -0.86
C HIS A 32 6.84 -4.70 -2.14
N CYS A 33 6.31 -3.63 -2.69
CA CYS A 33 5.55 -3.62 -3.95
C CYS A 33 6.14 -2.61 -4.91
N ARG A 34 5.79 -2.73 -6.18
CA ARG A 34 6.26 -1.83 -7.24
C ARG A 34 5.13 -1.31 -8.10
N VAL A 35 5.33 -0.10 -8.62
CA VAL A 35 4.48 0.47 -9.65
C VAL A 35 5.28 1.50 -10.45
N THR A 36 5.05 1.57 -11.75
CA THR A 36 5.69 2.56 -12.63
C THR A 36 4.74 3.73 -12.87
N VAL A 37 5.27 4.94 -12.80
CA VAL A 37 4.52 6.15 -13.15
C VAL A 37 4.51 6.27 -14.66
N SER A 38 3.50 5.70 -15.31
CA SER A 38 3.46 5.60 -16.76
C SER A 38 2.04 5.55 -17.32
N ASN A 39 1.94 5.95 -18.57
CA ASN A 39 0.74 5.80 -19.38
C ASN A 39 1.15 5.13 -20.71
N PRO A 40 0.64 3.92 -21.05
CA PRO A 40 -0.35 3.18 -20.26
C PRO A 40 0.23 2.49 -19.02
N GLY A 41 -0.61 2.35 -18.00
CA GLY A 41 -0.25 1.68 -16.76
C GLY A 41 -1.37 1.84 -15.75
N VAL A 42 -1.23 1.21 -14.59
CA VAL A 42 -2.28 1.24 -13.56
C VAL A 42 -2.48 2.64 -12.98
N LEU A 43 -1.46 3.50 -13.03
CA LEU A 43 -1.56 4.87 -12.53
C LEU A 43 -2.07 5.87 -13.56
N ALA A 44 -2.24 5.45 -14.83
CA ALA A 44 -2.61 6.34 -15.92
C ALA A 44 -3.82 7.25 -15.61
N PRO A 45 -4.93 6.75 -15.01
CA PRO A 45 -6.08 7.61 -14.71
C PRO A 45 -5.81 8.70 -13.69
N PHE A 46 -4.72 8.60 -12.95
CA PHE A 46 -4.43 9.49 -11.82
C PHE A 46 -3.29 10.47 -12.10
N LEU A 47 -2.67 10.37 -13.28
CA LEU A 47 -1.55 11.24 -13.64
C LEU A 47 -2.05 12.65 -13.98
N ASP A 48 -1.22 13.64 -13.67
CA ASP A 48 -1.53 15.02 -14.03
C ASP A 48 -1.25 15.30 -15.52
N ALA A 49 -1.44 16.54 -15.96
CA ALA A 49 -1.28 16.94 -17.35
C ALA A 49 0.14 16.73 -17.87
N GLU A 50 1.12 16.66 -16.97
CA GLU A 50 2.54 16.47 -17.31
C GLU A 50 2.98 15.01 -17.23
N GLY A 51 2.05 14.11 -16.88
CA GLY A 51 2.32 12.69 -16.75
C GLY A 51 2.92 12.28 -15.42
N ASN A 52 2.92 13.17 -14.43
CA ASN A 52 3.40 12.89 -13.09
C ASN A 52 2.26 12.43 -12.18
N LEU A 53 2.58 11.63 -11.17
CA LEU A 53 1.61 11.25 -10.16
C LEU A 53 1.64 12.28 -9.02
N PRO A 54 0.50 12.91 -8.69
CA PRO A 54 0.47 13.85 -7.57
C PRO A 54 0.92 13.22 -6.26
N GLY A 55 1.66 14.00 -5.47
CA GLY A 55 2.30 13.50 -4.24
C GLY A 55 1.34 13.03 -3.16
N TRP A 56 0.08 13.50 -3.16
CA TRP A 56 -0.90 13.04 -2.17
C TRP A 56 -1.26 11.56 -2.31
N PHE A 57 -0.94 10.94 -3.45
CA PHE A 57 -1.12 9.49 -3.61
C PHE A 57 -0.13 8.67 -2.78
N ALA A 58 0.87 9.31 -2.16
CA ALA A 58 1.85 8.61 -1.31
C ALA A 58 1.16 7.79 -0.20
N ILE A 59 0.18 8.40 0.48
CA ILE A 59 -0.53 7.69 1.55
C ILE A 59 -1.26 6.46 1.02
N GLU A 60 -1.89 6.58 -0.16
CA GLU A 60 -2.63 5.48 -0.75
C GLU A 60 -1.70 4.34 -1.20
N LEU A 61 -0.55 4.68 -1.78
CA LEU A 61 0.45 3.67 -2.18
C LEU A 61 0.98 2.92 -0.97
N ILE A 62 1.28 3.62 0.11
CA ILE A 62 1.75 3.02 1.35
C ILE A 62 0.64 2.17 1.97
N ALA A 63 -0.59 2.68 2.02
CA ALA A 63 -1.72 1.96 2.58
C ALA A 63 -2.02 0.68 1.80
N GLN A 64 -1.95 0.71 0.48
CA GLN A 64 -2.15 -0.50 -0.32
C GLN A 64 -1.04 -1.51 -0.13
N THR A 65 0.20 -1.06 0.07
CA THR A 65 1.31 -1.97 0.38
C THR A 65 1.09 -2.66 1.74
N VAL A 66 0.58 -1.94 2.74
CA VAL A 66 0.16 -2.54 4.01
C VAL A 66 -0.96 -3.55 3.77
N GLY A 67 -1.93 -3.21 2.92
CA GLY A 67 -3.02 -4.12 2.56
C GLY A 67 -2.53 -5.41 1.92
N VAL A 68 -1.51 -5.34 1.07
CA VAL A 68 -0.88 -6.54 0.49
C VAL A 68 -0.25 -7.40 1.59
N TRP A 69 0.47 -6.78 2.52
CA TRP A 69 1.04 -7.50 3.66
C TRP A 69 -0.07 -8.24 4.44
N SER A 70 -1.13 -7.53 4.77
CA SER A 70 -2.26 -8.08 5.53
C SER A 70 -2.96 -9.21 4.76
N GLY A 71 -3.26 -8.99 3.48
CA GLY A 71 -3.93 -9.98 2.64
C GLY A 71 -3.10 -11.24 2.43
N TRP A 72 -1.79 -11.09 2.24
CA TRP A 72 -0.89 -12.24 2.07
C TRP A 72 -0.86 -13.10 3.33
N HIS A 73 -0.74 -12.47 4.52
CA HIS A 73 -0.73 -13.19 5.79
C HIS A 73 -2.07 -13.88 6.07
N ALA A 74 -3.17 -13.22 5.73
CA ALA A 74 -4.49 -13.81 5.87
C ALA A 74 -4.64 -15.07 5.01
N LYS A 75 -4.25 -15.02 3.75
CA LYS A 75 -4.28 -16.18 2.84
C LYS A 75 -3.38 -17.32 3.33
N LYS A 76 -2.20 -16.98 3.82
CA LYS A 76 -1.25 -17.97 4.35
C LYS A 76 -1.84 -18.69 5.57
N ASN A 77 -2.62 -18.00 6.39
CA ASN A 77 -3.25 -18.56 7.57
C ASN A 77 -4.59 -19.25 7.28
N GLY A 78 -4.98 -19.35 6.01
CA GLY A 78 -6.23 -20.00 5.60
C GLY A 78 -7.49 -19.18 5.80
N GLU A 79 -7.36 -17.88 6.05
CA GLU A 79 -8.48 -16.98 6.17
C GLU A 79 -9.01 -16.64 4.77
N GLU A 80 -10.31 -16.78 4.55
CA GLU A 80 -10.92 -16.55 3.25
C GLU A 80 -10.99 -15.07 2.88
N GLU A 81 -11.14 -14.22 3.88
CA GLU A 81 -11.19 -12.79 3.66
C GLU A 81 -10.13 -12.11 4.52
N SER A 82 -9.29 -11.29 3.89
CA SER A 82 -8.55 -10.34 4.66
C SER A 82 -9.57 -9.41 5.28
N LEU A 83 -9.67 -9.44 6.58
CA LEU A 83 -10.43 -8.41 7.28
C LEU A 83 -9.84 -7.08 6.82
N VAL A 84 -10.70 -6.25 6.28
CA VAL A 84 -10.28 -4.96 5.75
C VAL A 84 -9.67 -4.16 6.89
N GLY A 85 -8.35 -4.00 6.86
CA GLY A 85 -7.70 -3.07 7.76
C GLY A 85 -8.21 -1.68 7.44
N MET A 86 -8.97 -1.08 8.33
CA MET A 86 -9.40 0.29 8.12
C MET A 86 -8.23 1.23 8.36
N LEU A 87 -7.92 2.05 7.36
CA LEU A 87 -6.91 3.08 7.51
C LEU A 87 -7.40 4.13 8.52
N LEU A 88 -6.72 4.26 9.65
CA LEU A 88 -7.05 5.28 10.64
C LEU A 88 -6.46 6.63 10.30
N GLY A 89 -5.33 6.66 9.60
CA GLY A 89 -4.71 7.89 9.17
C GLY A 89 -3.21 7.76 8.99
N GLY A 90 -2.65 8.72 8.30
CA GLY A 90 -1.22 8.86 8.13
C GLY A 90 -0.67 9.97 9.02
N ARG A 91 0.56 9.82 9.47
CA ARG A 91 1.28 10.83 10.19
C ARG A 91 2.61 11.10 9.52
N GLY A 92 2.88 12.39 9.31
CA GLY A 92 4.14 12.79 8.74
C GLY A 92 4.38 12.27 7.33
N ILE A 93 3.29 12.02 6.57
CA ILE A 93 3.42 11.62 5.17
C ILE A 93 3.96 12.82 4.40
N ARG A 94 5.12 12.63 3.78
CA ARG A 94 5.79 13.67 3.01
C ARG A 94 6.21 13.14 1.66
N CYS A 95 5.89 13.90 0.63
CA CYS A 95 6.44 13.69 -0.71
C CYS A 95 7.33 14.90 -1.00
N GLN A 96 8.64 14.67 -1.14
CA GLN A 96 9.63 15.75 -1.14
C GLN A 96 9.47 16.71 -2.33
N ALA A 97 9.14 16.16 -3.49
CA ALA A 97 9.01 16.98 -4.71
C ALA A 97 7.57 17.38 -5.02
N GLY A 98 6.61 16.96 -4.21
CA GLY A 98 5.18 17.21 -4.45
C GLY A 98 4.57 16.34 -5.53
N VAL A 99 5.38 15.65 -6.33
CA VAL A 99 4.94 14.72 -7.38
C VAL A 99 5.90 13.55 -7.47
N PHE A 100 5.41 12.44 -8.02
CA PHE A 100 6.25 11.33 -8.47
C PHE A 100 6.46 11.47 -9.97
N PRO A 101 7.70 11.57 -10.44
CA PRO A 101 7.94 11.92 -11.84
C PRO A 101 7.58 10.81 -12.82
N GLN A 102 7.14 11.23 -14.00
CA GLN A 102 6.87 10.32 -15.10
C GLN A 102 8.08 9.43 -15.38
N GLY A 103 7.83 8.15 -15.58
CA GLY A 103 8.87 7.16 -15.87
C GLY A 103 9.52 6.54 -14.65
N ALA A 104 9.25 7.06 -13.46
CA ALA A 104 9.83 6.50 -12.23
C ALA A 104 9.25 5.12 -11.91
N LEU A 105 10.12 4.18 -11.57
CA LEU A 105 9.71 2.92 -10.97
C LEU A 105 9.68 3.13 -9.46
N LEU A 106 8.48 3.16 -8.90
CA LEU A 106 8.29 3.38 -7.47
C LEU A 106 8.39 2.07 -6.72
N GLU A 107 9.24 2.04 -5.72
CA GLU A 107 9.38 0.92 -4.82
C GLU A 107 8.76 1.28 -3.49
N CYS A 108 7.65 0.62 -3.16
CA CYS A 108 6.86 0.91 -1.96
C CYS A 108 7.20 -0.11 -0.88
N HIS A 109 7.81 0.35 0.20
CA HIS A 109 8.21 -0.49 1.32
C HIS A 109 7.42 -0.13 2.56
N VAL A 110 6.95 -1.14 3.28
CA VAL A 110 6.34 -0.93 4.60
C VAL A 110 6.97 -1.87 5.60
N THR A 111 7.12 -1.38 6.82
CA THR A 111 7.68 -2.15 7.94
C THR A 111 6.75 -2.00 9.13
N LEU A 112 6.38 -3.13 9.72
CA LEU A 112 5.56 -3.14 10.93
C LEU A 112 6.37 -2.64 12.10
N LEU A 113 5.88 -1.59 12.76
CA LEU A 113 6.50 -1.01 13.95
C LEU A 113 5.89 -1.55 15.23
N MET A 114 4.57 -1.69 15.25
CA MET A 114 3.84 -2.14 16.42
C MET A 114 2.52 -2.74 15.99
N ARG A 115 2.11 -3.80 16.66
CA ARG A 115 0.81 -4.42 16.41
C ARG A 115 0.25 -4.95 17.73
N ASP A 116 -1.04 -4.65 17.97
CA ASP A 116 -1.85 -5.35 18.96
C ASP A 116 -3.00 -6.07 18.24
N GLU A 117 -4.02 -6.48 18.95
CA GLU A 117 -5.11 -7.25 18.37
C GLU A 117 -5.87 -6.50 17.27
N LYS A 118 -5.93 -5.18 17.34
CA LYS A 118 -6.77 -4.38 16.46
C LYS A 118 -6.01 -3.29 15.72
N ILE A 119 -4.92 -2.81 16.28
CA ILE A 119 -4.20 -1.65 15.75
C ILE A 119 -2.83 -2.08 15.25
N GLY A 120 -2.49 -1.66 14.04
CA GLY A 120 -1.16 -1.80 13.50
C GLY A 120 -0.57 -0.45 13.17
N SER A 121 0.73 -0.28 13.39
CA SER A 121 1.45 0.92 12.99
C SER A 121 2.60 0.51 12.08
N PHE A 122 2.66 1.14 10.91
CA PHE A 122 3.64 0.82 9.88
C PHE A 122 4.40 2.06 9.48
N GLU A 123 5.68 1.91 9.22
CA GLU A 123 6.47 2.92 8.57
C GLU A 123 6.52 2.60 7.08
N GLY A 124 6.23 3.59 6.23
CA GLY A 124 6.25 3.43 4.79
C GLY A 124 7.26 4.34 4.14
N GLN A 125 7.86 3.85 3.06
CA GLN A 125 8.75 4.62 2.21
C GLN A 125 8.47 4.30 0.75
N ILE A 126 8.58 5.31 -0.10
CA ILE A 126 8.49 5.16 -1.55
C ILE A 126 9.79 5.66 -2.13
N LEU A 127 10.48 4.76 -2.84
CA LEU A 127 11.80 5.04 -3.40
C LEU A 127 11.78 4.93 -4.91
N ALA A 128 12.67 5.68 -5.57
CA ALA A 128 12.98 5.49 -6.98
C ALA A 128 14.50 5.66 -7.13
N ASP A 129 15.14 4.73 -7.84
CA ASP A 129 16.59 4.69 -8.04
C ASP A 129 17.37 4.81 -6.72
N GLY A 130 16.86 4.18 -5.65
CA GLY A 130 17.49 4.19 -4.34
C GLY A 130 17.27 5.46 -3.53
N ASN A 131 16.57 6.45 -4.07
CA ASN A 131 16.28 7.70 -3.37
C ASN A 131 14.86 7.68 -2.78
N VAL A 132 14.74 8.09 -1.52
CA VAL A 132 13.43 8.19 -0.87
C VAL A 132 12.71 9.43 -1.41
N LEU A 133 11.59 9.21 -2.09
CA LEU A 133 10.74 10.28 -2.62
C LEU A 133 9.63 10.65 -1.65
N ALA A 134 9.16 9.69 -0.87
CA ALA A 134 8.10 9.91 0.10
C ALA A 134 8.28 8.96 1.27
N SER A 135 7.81 9.38 2.43
CA SER A 135 7.83 8.57 3.63
C SER A 135 6.73 9.01 4.60
N GLY A 136 6.40 8.14 5.52
CA GLY A 136 5.43 8.47 6.55
C GLY A 136 5.00 7.24 7.32
N ARG A 137 4.13 7.48 8.29
CA ARG A 137 3.61 6.43 9.15
C ARG A 137 2.12 6.25 8.88
N VAL A 138 1.70 5.00 8.80
CA VAL A 138 0.30 4.63 8.59
C VAL A 138 -0.15 3.77 9.76
N ASN A 139 -1.28 4.14 10.35
CA ASN A 139 -1.92 3.36 11.40
C ASN A 139 -3.15 2.70 10.82
N THR A 140 -3.33 1.43 11.11
CA THR A 140 -4.48 0.66 10.66
C THR A 140 -5.26 0.16 11.88
N TYR A 141 -6.57 0.04 11.68
CA TYR A 141 -7.47 -0.51 12.68
C TYR A 141 -8.28 -1.63 12.06
N GLN A 142 -8.27 -2.78 12.74
CA GLN A 142 -9.01 -3.93 12.27
C GLN A 142 -10.13 -4.23 13.27
N PRO A 143 -11.39 -3.84 12.94
CA PRO A 143 -12.52 -4.05 13.85
C PRO A 143 -12.85 -5.53 14.01
N ASP A 144 -13.37 -5.90 15.16
CA ASP A 144 -13.93 -7.22 15.38
C ASP A 144 -15.34 -7.31 14.78
N ASN A 145 -15.94 -8.52 14.82
CA ASN A 145 -17.25 -8.73 14.21
C ASN A 145 -18.35 -7.89 14.86
N ASN A 146 -18.27 -7.63 16.16
CA ASN A 146 -19.26 -6.81 16.84
C ASN A 146 -19.15 -5.34 16.42
N GLU A 147 -17.93 -4.84 16.29
CA GLU A 147 -17.69 -3.48 15.82
C GLU A 147 -18.14 -3.29 14.39
N LEU A 148 -17.91 -4.29 13.53
CA LEU A 148 -18.36 -4.24 12.13
C LEU A 148 -19.88 -4.15 12.04
N LYS A 149 -20.61 -4.87 12.91
CA LYS A 149 -22.07 -4.80 12.94
C LYS A 149 -22.58 -3.43 13.35
N GLN A 150 -21.85 -2.71 14.18
CA GLN A 150 -22.23 -1.36 14.61
C GLN A 150 -21.95 -0.31 13.55
N LEU A 151 -20.95 -0.54 12.68
CA LEU A 151 -20.58 0.39 11.60
C LEU A 151 -21.52 0.27 10.39
N PHE A 152 -22.13 -0.88 10.19
CA PHE A 152 -23.02 -1.16 9.07
C PHE A 152 -24.37 -1.59 9.61
#